data_78acb3c5969f3d9b16ac4b6ab5cb2c80
#
_entry.id   78acb3c5969f3d9b16ac4b6ab5cb2c80
#
_cell.length_a   1.000
_cell.length_b   1.000
_cell.length_c   1.000
_cell.angle_alpha   90.00
_cell.angle_beta   90.00
_cell.angle_gamma   90.00
#
_symmetry.space_group_name_H-M   'P 1'
#
loop_
_entity.id
_entity.type
_entity.pdbx_description
1 polymer ?
#
loop_
_entity_poly.entity_id
_entity_poly.type
_entity_poly.pdbx_seq_one_letter_code
_entity_poly.pdbx_strand_id
1 'polypeptide(L)'
;MKTPTALLVFEELRDLETYGSILRSSGYGTRMCTSVAEGIEALETEDISIVILDQGTPAFEGRQVLVRSLQLRPEVPVLVIARTLDMHCYLEAMDLGAIDYLEKPDRQDMLWVLDTQMRRGAFA
;
A
#
# COMPACT_ATOMS: atom_id res chain seq x y z
N MET A 1 15.06 15.22 10.42
CA MET A 1 14.51 14.49 9.28
C MET A 1 13.13 13.93 9.63
N LYS A 2 12.23 14.00 8.69
CA LYS A 2 10.87 13.54 8.91
C LYS A 2 10.79 12.01 8.76
N THR A 3 10.15 11.34 9.71
CA THR A 3 9.92 9.90 9.60
C THR A 3 8.92 9.66 8.46
N PRO A 4 9.23 8.76 7.52
CA PRO A 4 8.28 8.44 6.45
C PRO A 4 7.04 7.76 7.05
N THR A 5 5.88 8.03 6.46
CA THR A 5 4.61 7.47 6.92
C THR A 5 4.03 6.54 5.87
N ALA A 6 3.68 5.34 6.30
CA ALA A 6 2.99 4.37 5.47
C ALA A 6 1.49 4.43 5.77
N LEU A 7 0.69 4.55 4.71
CA LEU A 7 -0.76 4.45 4.81
C LEU A 7 -1.15 3.00 4.55
N LEU A 8 -1.86 2.39 5.50
CA LEU A 8 -2.36 1.02 5.34
C LEU A 8 -3.89 1.05 5.33
N VAL A 9 -4.47 0.49 4.27
CA VAL A 9 -5.93 0.45 4.12
C VAL A 9 -6.38 -1.00 3.99
N PHE A 10 -6.88 -1.55 5.09
CA PHE A 10 -7.35 -2.94 5.19
C PHE A 10 -8.60 -2.98 6.06
N GLU A 11 -9.59 -3.72 5.64
CA GLU A 11 -10.81 -3.87 6.42
C GLU A 11 -10.57 -4.68 7.70
N GLU A 12 -9.66 -5.67 7.63
CA GLU A 12 -9.40 -6.57 8.75
C GLU A 12 -8.30 -6.02 9.66
N LEU A 13 -8.61 -5.89 10.96
CA LEU A 13 -7.64 -5.41 11.94
C LEU A 13 -6.40 -6.29 12.02
N ARG A 14 -6.57 -7.59 11.84
CA ARG A 14 -5.44 -8.53 11.87
C ARG A 14 -4.42 -8.21 10.79
N ASP A 15 -4.89 -7.90 9.59
CA ASP A 15 -4.00 -7.55 8.48
C ASP A 15 -3.29 -6.23 8.76
N LEU A 16 -4.00 -5.25 9.30
CA LEU A 16 -3.39 -3.97 9.69
C LEU A 16 -2.27 -4.18 10.69
N GLU A 17 -2.49 -5.02 11.70
CA GLU A 17 -1.48 -5.31 12.71
C GLU A 17 -0.27 -6.03 12.11
N THR A 18 -0.53 -7.02 11.26
CA THR A 18 0.52 -7.81 10.62
C THR A 18 1.42 -6.92 9.76
N TYR A 19 0.84 -6.21 8.82
CA TYR A 19 1.63 -5.39 7.89
C TYR A 19 2.13 -4.11 8.55
N GLY A 20 1.34 -3.53 9.44
CA GLY A 20 1.77 -2.36 10.20
C GLY A 20 3.01 -2.62 11.04
N SER A 21 3.08 -3.80 11.67
CA SER A 21 4.25 -4.19 12.44
C SER A 21 5.51 -4.27 11.58
N ILE A 22 5.38 -4.81 10.36
CA ILE A 22 6.50 -4.90 9.43
C ILE A 22 6.97 -3.48 9.03
N LEU A 23 6.04 -2.60 8.71
CA LEU A 23 6.37 -1.23 8.31
C LEU A 23 7.05 -0.47 9.46
N ARG A 24 6.51 -0.59 10.68
CA ARG A 24 7.10 0.05 11.84
C ARG A 24 8.52 -0.44 12.12
N SER A 25 8.75 -1.75 11.98
CA SER A 25 10.09 -2.31 12.19
C SER A 25 11.07 -1.88 11.10
N SER A 26 10.56 -1.37 9.98
CA SER A 26 11.37 -0.85 8.87
C SER A 26 11.56 0.66 8.94
N GLY A 27 11.14 1.30 10.03
CA GLY A 27 11.36 2.72 10.25
C GLY A 27 10.22 3.64 9.81
N TYR A 28 9.07 3.08 9.42
CA TYR A 28 7.91 3.89 9.02
C TYR A 28 7.01 4.19 10.21
N GLY A 29 6.46 5.42 10.25
CA GLY A 29 5.24 5.65 10.99
C GLY A 29 4.08 5.02 10.21
N THR A 30 3.00 4.69 10.89
CA THR A 30 1.86 4.03 10.21
C THR A 30 0.57 4.82 10.44
N ARG A 31 -0.19 4.97 9.37
CA ARG A 31 -1.55 5.51 9.41
C ARG A 31 -2.47 4.37 8.96
N MET A 32 -3.22 3.81 9.90
CA MET A 32 -4.06 2.64 9.66
C MET A 32 -5.50 3.05 9.43
N CYS A 33 -6.09 2.57 8.35
CA CYS A 33 -7.48 2.85 7.98
C CYS A 33 -8.21 1.55 7.72
N THR A 34 -9.46 1.46 8.20
CA THR A 34 -10.28 0.26 8.05
C THR A 34 -11.29 0.36 6.90
N SER A 35 -11.32 1.48 6.20
CA SER A 35 -12.22 1.66 5.06
C SER A 35 -11.56 2.44 3.93
N VAL A 36 -12.10 2.28 2.74
CA VAL A 36 -11.67 3.02 1.56
C VAL A 36 -11.83 4.53 1.80
N ALA A 37 -12.96 4.93 2.39
CA ALA A 37 -13.23 6.34 2.66
C ALA A 37 -12.19 6.98 3.58
N GLU A 38 -11.82 6.28 4.66
CA GLU A 38 -10.77 6.75 5.57
C GLU A 38 -9.43 6.85 4.87
N GLY A 39 -9.10 5.86 4.04
CA GLY A 39 -7.86 5.85 3.28
C GLY A 39 -7.75 7.04 2.33
N ILE A 40 -8.82 7.34 1.62
CA ILE A 40 -8.85 8.47 0.70
C ILE A 40 -8.71 9.79 1.46
N GLU A 41 -9.41 9.92 2.59
CA GLU A 41 -9.29 11.11 3.44
C GLU A 41 -7.86 11.32 3.91
N ALA A 42 -7.18 10.26 4.34
CA ALA A 42 -5.79 10.34 4.76
C ALA A 42 -4.88 10.78 3.61
N LEU A 43 -5.12 10.28 2.40
CA LEU A 43 -4.36 10.70 1.22
C LEU A 43 -4.54 12.19 0.93
N GLU A 44 -5.73 12.73 1.17
CA GLU A 44 -6.04 14.12 0.89
C GLU A 44 -5.48 15.07 1.93
N THR A 45 -5.30 14.62 3.17
CA THR A 45 -4.98 15.49 4.30
C THR A 45 -3.62 15.27 4.94
N GLU A 46 -2.95 14.14 4.68
CA GLU A 46 -1.72 13.79 5.37
C GLU A 46 -0.58 13.57 4.39
N ASP A 47 0.65 13.68 4.90
CA ASP A 47 1.85 13.45 4.12
C ASP A 47 2.20 11.97 4.17
N ILE A 48 1.93 11.26 3.07
CA ILE A 48 2.09 9.82 2.95
C ILE A 48 3.28 9.51 2.06
N SER A 49 4.13 8.58 2.48
CA SER A 49 5.34 8.18 1.75
C SER A 49 5.17 6.90 0.95
N ILE A 50 4.29 6.01 1.40
CA ILE A 50 3.97 4.76 0.69
C ILE A 50 2.55 4.34 1.08
N VAL A 51 1.84 3.71 0.14
CA VAL A 51 0.49 3.20 0.38
C VAL A 51 0.51 1.69 0.25
N ILE A 52 -0.04 1.01 1.27
CA ILE A 52 -0.22 -0.45 1.27
C ILE A 52 -1.73 -0.67 1.37
N LEU A 53 -2.32 -1.30 0.37
CA LEU A 53 -3.77 -1.47 0.37
C LEU A 53 -4.18 -2.90 0.08
N ASP A 54 -5.33 -3.28 0.61
CA ASP A 54 -5.95 -4.56 0.38
C ASP A 54 -6.74 -4.52 -0.93
N GLN A 55 -6.54 -5.55 -1.76
CA GLN A 55 -7.37 -5.70 -2.96
C GLN A 55 -8.86 -5.75 -2.59
N GLY A 56 -9.19 -6.47 -1.51
CA GLY A 56 -10.56 -6.80 -1.15
C GLY A 56 -10.98 -8.07 -1.87
N THR A 57 -12.25 -8.12 -2.30
CA THR A 57 -12.78 -9.23 -3.09
C THR A 57 -12.34 -9.09 -4.56
N PRO A 58 -12.70 -10.03 -5.43
CA PRO A 58 -12.44 -9.87 -6.87
C PRO A 58 -13.09 -8.63 -7.50
N ALA A 59 -14.01 -7.95 -6.78
CA ALA A 59 -14.54 -6.66 -7.21
C ALA A 59 -13.51 -5.53 -7.09
N PHE A 60 -12.39 -5.78 -6.43
CA PHE A 60 -11.28 -4.86 -6.27
C PHE A 60 -11.70 -3.53 -5.61
N GLU A 61 -12.25 -3.63 -4.40
CA GLU A 61 -12.67 -2.46 -3.63
C GLU A 61 -11.51 -1.49 -3.39
N GLY A 62 -10.31 -2.01 -3.20
CA GLY A 62 -9.11 -1.18 -3.00
C GLY A 62 -8.71 -0.35 -4.22
N ARG A 63 -9.28 -0.60 -5.39
CA ARG A 63 -8.98 0.13 -6.62
C ARG A 63 -9.15 1.64 -6.44
N GLN A 64 -10.17 2.05 -5.71
CA GLN A 64 -10.44 3.47 -5.48
C GLN A 64 -9.28 4.17 -4.76
N VAL A 65 -8.66 3.49 -3.80
CA VAL A 65 -7.50 4.04 -3.08
C VAL A 65 -6.30 4.16 -4.02
N LEU A 66 -6.06 3.13 -4.82
CA LEU A 66 -4.98 3.14 -5.80
C LEU A 66 -5.14 4.30 -6.79
N VAL A 67 -6.31 4.41 -7.40
CA VAL A 67 -6.58 5.47 -8.39
C VAL A 67 -6.42 6.85 -7.76
N ARG A 68 -7.00 7.04 -6.58
CA ARG A 68 -6.93 8.35 -5.91
C ARG A 68 -5.49 8.71 -5.52
N SER A 69 -4.73 7.73 -5.05
CA SER A 69 -3.33 7.94 -4.71
C SER A 69 -2.53 8.43 -5.92
N LEU A 70 -2.72 7.76 -7.07
CA LEU A 70 -2.01 8.13 -8.28
C LEU A 70 -2.42 9.50 -8.82
N GLN A 71 -3.68 9.89 -8.61
CA GLN A 71 -4.16 11.21 -9.01
C GLN A 71 -3.56 12.32 -8.14
N LEU A 72 -3.52 12.09 -6.84
CA LEU A 72 -3.07 13.10 -5.87
C LEU A 72 -1.55 13.17 -5.74
N ARG A 73 -0.90 12.01 -5.75
CA ARG A 73 0.54 11.88 -5.48
C ARG A 73 1.13 10.78 -6.34
N PRO A 74 1.34 11.04 -7.64
CA PRO A 74 1.83 10.00 -8.55
C PRO A 74 3.22 9.47 -8.19
N GLU A 75 4.00 10.23 -7.41
CA GLU A 75 5.33 9.82 -6.97
C GLU A 75 5.31 8.86 -5.77
N VAL A 76 4.16 8.72 -5.09
CA VAL A 76 4.05 7.85 -3.93
C VAL A 76 3.78 6.42 -4.40
N PRO A 77 4.64 5.45 -4.04
CA PRO A 77 4.43 4.06 -4.47
C PRO A 77 3.21 3.44 -3.78
N VAL A 78 2.49 2.60 -4.52
CA VAL A 78 1.32 1.89 -4.01
C VAL A 78 1.54 0.39 -4.18
N LEU A 79 1.47 -0.35 -3.07
CA LEU A 79 1.56 -1.80 -3.07
C LEU A 79 0.18 -2.38 -2.79
N VAL A 80 -0.27 -3.29 -3.65
CA VAL A 80 -1.55 -3.98 -3.47
C VAL A 80 -1.30 -5.36 -2.89
N ILE A 81 -2.03 -5.71 -1.84
CA ILE A 81 -1.94 -7.02 -1.20
C ILE A 81 -3.27 -7.75 -1.39
N ALA A 82 -3.19 -9.03 -1.77
CA ALA A 82 -4.36 -9.87 -1.96
C ALA A 82 -4.29 -11.08 -1.04
N ARG A 83 -5.43 -11.54 -0.53
CA ARG A 83 -5.51 -12.80 0.22
C ARG A 83 -5.41 -13.98 -0.72
N THR A 84 -6.02 -13.85 -1.89
CA THR A 84 -5.99 -14.87 -2.94
C THR A 84 -5.69 -14.15 -4.25
N LEU A 85 -4.69 -14.65 -4.95
CA LEU A 85 -4.32 -14.08 -6.25
C LEU A 85 -5.52 -14.08 -7.19
N ASP A 86 -5.84 -12.92 -7.72
CA ASP A 86 -6.84 -12.75 -8.76
C ASP A 86 -6.15 -12.12 -9.95
N MET A 87 -6.03 -12.87 -11.04
CA MET A 87 -5.25 -12.43 -12.20
C MET A 87 -5.81 -11.16 -12.82
N HIS A 88 -7.13 -11.01 -12.83
CA HIS A 88 -7.76 -9.81 -13.39
C HIS A 88 -7.40 -8.58 -12.55
N CYS A 89 -7.48 -8.70 -11.22
CA CYS A 89 -7.10 -7.60 -10.33
C CYS A 89 -5.61 -7.30 -10.40
N TYR A 90 -4.78 -8.34 -10.51
CA TYR A 90 -3.34 -8.18 -10.69
C TYR A 90 -3.03 -7.34 -11.93
N LEU A 91 -3.58 -7.73 -13.06
CA LEU A 91 -3.34 -7.03 -14.32
C LEU A 91 -3.85 -5.58 -14.27
N GLU A 92 -5.02 -5.37 -13.68
CA GLU A 92 -5.57 -4.04 -13.53
C GLU A 92 -4.72 -3.17 -12.61
N ALA A 93 -4.28 -3.71 -11.47
CA ALA A 93 -3.45 -2.96 -10.53
C ALA A 93 -2.14 -2.51 -11.17
N MET A 94 -1.47 -3.42 -11.88
CA MET A 94 -0.20 -3.11 -12.54
C MET A 94 -0.41 -2.13 -13.69
N ASP A 95 -1.47 -2.29 -14.45
CA ASP A 95 -1.81 -1.38 -15.55
C ASP A 95 -2.11 0.03 -15.05
N LEU A 96 -2.75 0.16 -13.90
CA LEU A 96 -3.05 1.45 -13.28
C LEU A 96 -1.81 2.13 -12.70
N GLY A 97 -0.74 1.39 -12.40
CA GLY A 97 0.48 1.97 -11.91
C GLY A 97 0.91 1.56 -10.50
N ALA A 98 0.34 0.48 -9.94
CA ALA A 98 0.84 -0.06 -8.68
C ALA A 98 2.29 -0.50 -8.87
N ILE A 99 3.09 -0.39 -7.81
CA ILE A 99 4.49 -0.82 -7.89
C ILE A 99 4.61 -2.34 -7.85
N ASP A 100 3.67 -2.99 -7.18
CA ASP A 100 3.61 -4.44 -7.13
C ASP A 100 2.24 -4.89 -6.60
N TYR A 101 2.00 -6.20 -6.71
CA TYR A 101 0.78 -6.86 -6.25
C TYR A 101 1.22 -8.21 -5.68
N LEU A 102 1.00 -8.44 -4.41
CA LEU A 102 1.49 -9.62 -3.70
C LEU A 102 0.35 -10.40 -3.06
N GLU A 103 0.42 -11.74 -3.16
CA GLU A 103 -0.53 -12.62 -2.49
C GLU A 103 0.06 -13.02 -1.14
N LYS A 104 -0.62 -12.65 -0.05
CA LYS A 104 -0.22 -13.00 1.33
C LYS A 104 1.30 -12.90 1.54
N PRO A 105 1.90 -11.74 1.29
CA PRO A 105 3.35 -11.63 1.40
C PRO A 105 3.80 -11.85 2.84
N ASP A 106 4.93 -12.54 3.00
CA ASP A 106 5.55 -12.68 4.29
C ASP A 106 6.44 -11.46 4.58
N ARG A 107 7.10 -11.47 5.74
CA ARG A 107 7.98 -10.38 6.13
C ARG A 107 9.09 -10.14 5.12
N GLN A 108 9.71 -11.23 4.62
CA GLN A 108 10.81 -11.12 3.66
C GLN A 108 10.35 -10.47 2.35
N ASP A 109 9.18 -10.88 1.85
CA ASP A 109 8.61 -10.30 0.63
C ASP A 109 8.39 -8.81 0.78
N MET A 110 7.81 -8.41 1.92
CA MET A 110 7.54 -7.00 2.21
C MET A 110 8.83 -6.19 2.31
N LEU A 111 9.81 -6.72 3.04
CA LEU A 111 11.09 -6.03 3.22
C LEU A 111 11.81 -5.86 1.89
N TRP A 112 11.74 -6.85 1.01
CA TRP A 112 12.37 -6.77 -0.30
C TRP A 112 11.75 -5.65 -1.15
N VAL A 113 10.41 -5.56 -1.16
CA VAL A 113 9.73 -4.52 -1.92
C VAL A 113 10.08 -3.14 -1.36
N LEU A 114 10.03 -2.98 -0.03
CA LEU A 114 10.37 -1.72 0.61
C LEU A 114 11.80 -1.29 0.32
N ASP A 115 12.75 -2.22 0.43
CA ASP A 115 14.15 -1.94 0.16
C ASP A 115 14.36 -1.51 -1.30
N THR A 116 13.73 -2.23 -2.24
CA THR A 116 13.82 -1.91 -3.66
C THR A 116 13.27 -0.52 -3.96
N GLN A 117 12.13 -0.16 -3.37
CA GLN A 117 11.54 1.16 -3.58
C GLN A 117 12.37 2.29 -2.95
N MET A 118 12.95 2.05 -1.79
CA MET A 118 13.82 3.04 -1.16
C MET A 118 15.07 3.28 -2.00
N ARG A 119 15.65 2.23 -2.58
CA ARG A 119 16.81 2.37 -3.47
C ARG A 119 16.46 3.17 -4.72
N ARG A 120 15.31 2.89 -5.33
CA ARG A 120 14.84 3.65 -6.50
C ARG A 120 14.67 5.11 -6.15
N GLY A 121 14.09 5.41 -4.99
CA GLY A 121 13.92 6.76 -4.50
C GLY A 121 15.25 7.50 -4.34
N ALA A 122 16.29 6.78 -3.93
CA ALA A 122 17.61 7.36 -3.71
C ALA A 122 18.30 7.77 -5.03
N PHE A 123 17.93 7.17 -6.14
CA PHE A 123 18.53 7.41 -7.45
C PHE A 123 17.62 8.15 -8.43
N ALA A 124 16.40 8.45 -8.01
CA ALA A 124 15.44 9.11 -8.88
C ALA A 124 15.66 10.61 -9.03
#